data_5672c75629fa5399691f2bd711ae8edd
#
_entry.id   5672c75629fa5399691f2bd711ae8edd
#
_cell.length_a   1.000
_cell.length_b   1.000
_cell.length_c   1.000
_cell.angle_alpha   90.00
_cell.angle_beta   90.00
_cell.angle_gamma   90.00
#
_symmetry.space_group_name_H-M   'P 1'
#
loop_
_entity.id
_entity.type
_entity.pdbx_description
1 polymer ?
#
loop_
_entity_poly.entity_id
_entity_poly.type
_entity_poly.pdbx_seq_one_letter_code
_entity_poly.pdbx_strand_id
1 'polypeptide(L)'
;MKYSRIYLGGISMFYRECGSSGKPVMLLLHGFPSASHQFRNLMPRLEANFHCIAPDYPGFGQSDAPGRESFTYSFDSLSLYVEKLIDALGIGKFYIYVLDYGAPV
;
A
#
# COMPACT_ATOMS: atom_id res chain seq x y z
N MET A 1 -0.86 6.93 -13.72
CA MET A 1 -0.87 6.79 -12.24
C MET A 1 -2.24 7.16 -11.71
N LYS A 2 -2.86 6.24 -11.00
CA LYS A 2 -4.15 6.49 -10.34
C LYS A 2 -3.93 6.66 -8.85
N TYR A 3 -4.73 7.52 -8.25
CA TYR A 3 -4.72 7.77 -6.81
C TYR A 3 -6.10 7.43 -6.29
N SER A 4 -6.17 6.54 -5.31
CA SER A 4 -7.45 6.03 -4.84
C SER A 4 -7.47 5.94 -3.31
N ARG A 5 -8.68 5.91 -2.76
CA ARG A 5 -8.88 5.64 -1.35
C ARG A 5 -9.86 4.50 -1.20
N ILE A 6 -9.66 3.68 -0.18
CA ILE A 6 -10.56 2.61 0.17
C ILE A 6 -10.81 2.61 1.67
N TYR A 7 -12.05 2.40 2.07
CA TYR A 7 -12.43 2.41 3.47
C TYR A 7 -12.37 0.99 4.03
N LEU A 8 -11.48 0.77 4.98
CA LEU A 8 -11.23 -0.55 5.55
C LEU A 8 -11.30 -0.46 7.08
N GLY A 9 -12.30 -1.10 7.68
CA GLY A 9 -12.40 -1.18 9.12
C GLY A 9 -12.34 0.17 9.85
N GLY A 10 -12.99 1.19 9.32
CA GLY A 10 -13.01 2.52 9.91
C GLY A 10 -11.84 3.41 9.52
N ILE A 11 -10.95 2.95 8.65
CA ILE A 11 -9.77 3.72 8.20
C ILE A 11 -9.82 3.87 6.69
N SER A 12 -9.67 5.11 6.22
CA SER A 12 -9.54 5.40 4.80
C SER A 12 -8.06 5.27 4.42
N MET A 13 -7.73 4.26 3.63
CA MET A 13 -6.37 4.05 3.15
C MET A 13 -6.22 4.61 1.74
N PHE A 14 -5.15 5.36 1.54
CA PHE A 14 -4.76 5.88 0.25
C PHE A 14 -3.81 4.88 -0.42
N TYR A 15 -3.94 4.70 -1.74
CA TYR A 15 -2.97 3.92 -2.49
C TYR A 15 -2.79 4.48 -3.90
N ARG A 16 -1.59 4.27 -4.44
CA ARG A 16 -1.25 4.61 -5.81
C ARG A 16 -1.32 3.34 -6.64
N GLU A 17 -1.74 3.50 -7.88
CA GLU A 17 -1.92 2.38 -8.78
C GLU A 17 -1.49 2.74 -10.19
N CYS A 18 -0.81 1.84 -10.89
CA CYS A 18 -0.52 1.99 -12.32
C CYS A 18 -0.42 0.62 -12.98
N GLY A 19 -0.46 0.61 -14.32
CA GLY A 19 -0.50 -0.61 -15.09
C GLY A 19 -1.91 -1.16 -15.22
N SER A 20 -2.08 -2.19 -16.02
CA SER A 20 -3.39 -2.76 -16.28
C SER A 20 -3.67 -3.97 -15.39
N SER A 21 -4.94 -4.18 -15.05
CA SER A 21 -5.37 -5.24 -14.14
C SER A 21 -5.12 -6.66 -14.66
N GLY A 22 -4.84 -6.82 -15.95
CA GLY A 22 -4.52 -8.14 -16.52
C GLY A 22 -3.08 -8.58 -16.33
N LYS A 23 -2.22 -7.73 -15.76
CA LYS A 23 -0.80 -8.03 -15.56
C LYS A 23 -0.54 -8.52 -14.14
N PRO A 24 0.60 -9.22 -13.91
CA PRO A 24 0.97 -9.61 -12.54
C PRO A 24 1.01 -8.41 -11.60
N VAL A 25 0.55 -8.60 -10.38
CA VAL A 25 0.52 -7.54 -9.38
C VAL A 25 1.88 -7.40 -8.72
N MET A 26 2.36 -6.16 -8.62
CA MET A 26 3.53 -5.79 -7.81
C MET A 26 3.05 -4.91 -6.68
N LEU A 27 3.19 -5.39 -5.44
CA LEU A 27 2.86 -4.63 -4.25
C LEU A 27 4.11 -3.94 -3.75
N LEU A 28 4.06 -2.60 -3.62
CA LEU A 28 5.21 -1.80 -3.20
C LEU A 28 4.95 -1.25 -1.80
N LEU A 29 5.76 -1.66 -0.85
CA LEU A 29 5.61 -1.30 0.56
C LEU A 29 6.69 -0.31 0.97
N HIS A 30 6.27 0.89 1.37
CA HIS A 30 7.20 1.97 1.71
C HIS A 30 7.89 1.78 3.05
N GLY A 31 9.02 2.47 3.24
CA GLY A 31 9.76 2.49 4.49
C GLY A 31 9.27 3.57 5.44
N PHE A 32 9.93 3.71 6.58
CA PHE A 32 9.63 4.71 7.60
C PHE A 32 10.76 5.75 7.67
N PRO A 33 10.45 7.03 7.85
CA PRO A 33 9.14 7.69 7.79
C PRO A 33 8.85 8.12 6.35
N SER A 34 8.00 7.40 5.65
CA SER A 34 7.76 7.66 4.26
C SER A 34 6.31 7.38 3.88
N ALA A 35 6.06 7.27 2.60
CA ALA A 35 4.76 7.00 2.02
C ALA A 35 4.96 6.43 0.62
N SER A 36 3.86 6.00 0.00
CA SER A 36 3.88 5.49 -1.38
C SER A 36 4.49 6.49 -2.37
N HIS A 37 4.53 7.77 -2.00
CA HIS A 37 5.16 8.83 -2.80
C HIS A 37 6.61 8.51 -3.16
N GLN A 38 7.34 7.74 -2.34
CA GLN A 38 8.72 7.36 -2.65
C GLN A 38 8.83 6.49 -3.90
N PHE A 39 7.73 5.86 -4.33
CA PHE A 39 7.70 5.03 -5.54
C PHE A 39 7.24 5.77 -6.80
N ARG A 40 7.04 7.08 -6.73
CA ARG A 40 6.47 7.87 -7.84
C ARG A 40 7.26 7.79 -9.13
N ASN A 41 8.56 7.55 -9.05
CA ASN A 41 9.43 7.44 -10.23
C ASN A 41 9.66 5.99 -10.65
N LEU A 42 9.53 5.05 -9.71
CA LEU A 42 9.72 3.63 -9.99
C LEU A 42 8.49 3.01 -10.67
N MET A 43 7.30 3.33 -10.17
CA MET A 43 6.07 2.72 -10.67
C MET A 43 5.85 2.90 -12.18
N PRO A 44 6.06 4.09 -12.76
CA PRO A 44 5.91 4.25 -14.21
C PRO A 44 6.84 3.34 -15.03
N ARG A 45 7.98 2.97 -14.48
CA ARG A 45 8.93 2.07 -15.15
C ARG A 45 8.48 0.61 -15.10
N LEU A 46 7.61 0.27 -14.17
CA LEU A 46 7.11 -1.09 -13.97
C LEU A 46 5.76 -1.32 -14.64
N GLU A 47 5.04 -0.25 -15.02
CA GLU A 47 3.65 -0.38 -15.48
C GLU A 47 3.50 -1.15 -16.79
N ALA A 48 4.55 -1.24 -17.60
CA ALA A 48 4.53 -2.02 -18.84
C ALA A 48 4.39 -3.52 -18.56
N ASN A 49 4.92 -4.00 -17.44
CA ASN A 49 4.97 -5.42 -17.11
C ASN A 49 4.17 -5.80 -15.86
N PHE A 50 3.77 -4.85 -15.04
CA PHE A 50 3.10 -5.10 -13.77
C PHE A 50 1.91 -4.18 -13.55
N HIS A 51 0.94 -4.69 -12.82
CA HIS A 51 -0.11 -3.89 -12.20
C HIS A 51 0.43 -3.51 -10.81
N CYS A 52 0.86 -2.27 -10.65
CA CYS A 52 1.53 -1.81 -9.44
C CYS A 52 0.54 -1.21 -8.46
N ILE A 53 0.63 -1.59 -7.20
CA ILE A 53 -0.18 -1.05 -6.12
C ILE A 53 0.74 -0.68 -4.96
N ALA A 54 0.68 0.59 -4.55
CA ALA A 54 1.52 1.11 -3.48
C ALA A 54 0.65 1.82 -2.44
N PRO A 55 0.30 1.15 -1.34
CA PRO A 55 -0.51 1.77 -0.29
C PRO A 55 0.33 2.67 0.62
N ASP A 56 -0.35 3.64 1.25
CA ASP A 56 0.15 4.34 2.42
C ASP A 56 -0.41 3.62 3.64
N TYR A 57 0.47 3.24 4.58
CA TYR A 57 0.01 2.60 5.81
C TYR A 57 -0.84 3.56 6.64
N PRO A 58 -1.75 3.06 7.50
CA PRO A 58 -2.43 3.93 8.46
C PRO A 58 -1.43 4.78 9.24
N GLY A 59 -1.67 6.09 9.30
CA GLY A 59 -0.78 7.04 9.94
C GLY A 59 0.34 7.58 9.06
N PHE A 60 0.43 7.13 7.81
CA PHE A 60 1.49 7.55 6.88
C PHE A 60 0.88 8.17 5.63
N GLY A 61 1.61 9.09 5.03
CA GLY A 61 1.21 9.71 3.78
C GLY A 61 -0.19 10.30 3.84
N GLN A 62 -1.03 9.90 2.89
CA GLN A 62 -2.39 10.42 2.75
C GLN A 62 -3.46 9.50 3.33
N SER A 63 -3.07 8.38 3.94
CA SER A 63 -4.01 7.54 4.67
C SER A 63 -4.39 8.20 5.99
N ASP A 64 -5.55 7.79 6.57
CA ASP A 64 -5.97 8.29 7.86
C ASP A 64 -4.91 8.00 8.93
N ALA A 65 -4.79 8.92 9.88
CA ALA A 65 -3.88 8.80 11.01
C ALA A 65 -4.71 8.70 12.31
N PRO A 66 -5.31 7.54 12.61
CA PRO A 66 -6.09 7.39 13.82
C PRO A 66 -5.22 7.58 15.08
N GLY A 67 -5.82 8.08 16.14
CA GLY A 67 -5.12 8.28 17.40
C GLY A 67 -4.67 6.97 18.03
N ARG A 68 -3.65 7.04 18.89
CA ARG A 68 -3.12 5.86 19.58
C ARG A 68 -4.16 5.12 20.42
N GLU A 69 -5.18 5.81 20.85
CA GLU A 69 -6.27 5.23 21.64
C GLU A 69 -7.17 4.33 20.82
N SER A 70 -7.30 4.61 19.53
CA SER A 70 -8.18 3.86 18.63
C SER A 70 -7.43 2.92 17.70
N PHE A 71 -6.10 3.01 17.65
CA PHE A 71 -5.28 2.20 16.74
C PHE A 71 -3.91 1.95 17.36
N THR A 72 -3.50 0.70 17.41
CA THR A 72 -2.16 0.32 17.86
C THR A 72 -1.21 0.32 16.66
N TYR A 73 -0.27 1.24 16.67
CA TYR A 73 0.73 1.33 15.60
C TYR A 73 1.83 0.30 15.85
N SER A 74 1.73 -0.83 15.17
CA SER A 74 2.71 -1.91 15.20
C SER A 74 2.86 -2.49 13.81
N PHE A 75 3.93 -3.22 13.57
CA PHE A 75 4.10 -3.88 12.28
C PHE A 75 2.96 -4.86 12.00
N ASP A 76 2.48 -5.56 13.05
CA ASP A 76 1.36 -6.50 12.90
C ASP A 76 0.07 -5.79 12.49
N SER A 77 -0.23 -4.65 13.11
CA SER A 77 -1.43 -3.87 12.75
C SER A 77 -1.33 -3.29 11.36
N LEU A 78 -0.16 -2.79 10.96
CA LEU A 78 0.05 -2.27 9.61
C LEU A 78 -0.06 -3.38 8.59
N SER A 79 0.51 -4.55 8.87
CA SER A 79 0.40 -5.72 8.01
C SER A 79 -1.05 -6.16 7.83
N LEU A 80 -1.84 -6.13 8.90
CA LEU A 80 -3.26 -6.48 8.83
C LEU A 80 -4.00 -5.58 7.85
N TYR A 81 -3.73 -4.28 7.86
CA TYR A 81 -4.39 -3.35 6.94
C TYR A 81 -3.93 -3.51 5.50
N VAL A 82 -2.68 -3.91 5.28
CA VAL A 82 -2.20 -4.28 3.94
C VAL A 82 -2.95 -5.53 3.46
N GLU A 83 -3.14 -6.52 4.32
CA GLU A 83 -3.93 -7.72 3.98
C GLU A 83 -5.38 -7.37 3.67
N LYS A 84 -6.00 -6.48 4.43
CA LYS A 84 -7.37 -6.02 4.16
C LYS A 84 -7.46 -5.34 2.79
N LEU A 85 -6.46 -4.55 2.42
CA LEU A 85 -6.40 -3.91 1.12
C LEU A 85 -6.32 -4.96 0.00
N ILE A 86 -5.43 -5.94 0.15
CA ILE A 86 -5.25 -7.01 -0.83
C ILE A 86 -6.56 -7.77 -1.02
N ASP A 87 -7.24 -8.13 0.06
CA ASP A 87 -8.51 -8.84 0.01
C ASP A 87 -9.60 -7.99 -0.65
N ALA A 88 -9.68 -6.71 -0.30
CA ALA A 88 -10.69 -5.81 -0.85
C ALA A 88 -10.50 -5.58 -2.35
N LEU A 89 -9.26 -5.61 -2.84
CA LEU A 89 -8.96 -5.45 -4.26
C LEU A 89 -8.99 -6.78 -5.03
N GLY A 90 -9.23 -7.90 -4.34
CA GLY A 90 -9.35 -9.20 -4.98
C GLY A 90 -8.04 -9.77 -5.51
N ILE A 91 -6.92 -9.41 -4.89
CA ILE A 91 -5.60 -9.85 -5.34
C ILE A 91 -5.28 -11.23 -4.76
N GLY A 92 -5.06 -12.22 -5.62
CA GLY A 92 -4.71 -13.57 -5.19
C GLY A 92 -3.22 -13.81 -5.08
N LYS A 93 -2.48 -13.44 -6.13
CA LYS A 93 -1.02 -13.61 -6.18
C LYS A 93 -0.38 -12.27 -6.50
N PHE A 94 0.79 -12.01 -5.90
CA PHE A 94 1.50 -10.76 -6.13
C PHE A 94 2.99 -10.91 -5.83
N TYR A 95 3.77 -10.04 -6.45
CA TYR A 95 5.18 -9.83 -6.14
C TYR A 95 5.28 -8.68 -5.15
N ILE A 96 6.32 -8.67 -4.33
CA ILE A 96 6.52 -7.65 -3.31
C ILE A 96 7.84 -6.91 -3.57
N TYR A 97 7.79 -5.57 -3.53
CA TYR A 97 8.95 -4.71 -3.48
C TYR A 97 8.90 -3.95 -2.16
N VAL A 98 9.90 -4.12 -1.31
CA VAL A 98 9.90 -3.55 0.04
C VAL A 98 11.14 -2.71 0.28
N LEU A 99 10.98 -1.66 1.12
CA LEU A 99 12.09 -0.81 1.57
C LEU A 99 12.02 -0.69 3.10
N ASP A 100 13.20 -0.79 3.75
CA ASP A 100 13.35 -0.56 5.20
C ASP A 100 12.26 -1.27 6.01
N TYR A 101 11.45 -0.50 6.74
CA TYR A 101 10.39 -1.03 7.60
C TYR A 101 9.20 -1.61 6.84
N GLY A 102 9.19 -1.52 5.52
CA GLY A 102 8.22 -2.25 4.71
C GLY A 102 8.41 -3.76 4.80
N ALA A 103 9.64 -4.23 5.04
CA ALA A 103 9.94 -5.66 5.10
C ALA A 103 9.21 -6.39 6.24
N PRO A 104 9.14 -5.87 7.48
CA PRO A 104 8.36 -6.51 8.54
C PRO A 104 6.85 -6.48 8.31
N VAL A 105 6.37 -5.52 7.53
CA VAL A 105 4.95 -5.42 7.19
C VAL A 105 4.56 -6.45 6.17
#